data_da878ac7a3e40e98c46cf746e63ecca8
#
_entry.id   da878ac7a3e40e98c46cf746e63ecca8
#
_cell.length_a   1.000
_cell.length_b   1.000
_cell.length_c   1.000
_cell.angle_alpha   90.00
_cell.angle_beta   90.00
_cell.angle_gamma   90.00
#
_symmetry.space_group_name_H-M   'P 1'
#
loop_
_entity.id
_entity.type
_entity.pdbx_description
1 polymer ?
#
loop_
_entity_poly.entity_id
_entity_poly.type
_entity_poly.pdbx_seq_one_letter_code
_entity_poly.pdbx_strand_id
1 'polypeptide(L)'
;MSVVINTNYSATVASNNLASSNAMLQRSLNRLSSGSKIVTPSDDAGGLAVSMKLSAAAKRQGAVASNIGNSVSYLQTQDGALKVTAKVLDRMSELKTLYADPTKNTSDLANYDSEFSALKAQLTSLTTEKFNGVTLFGTSALAVATTEDGSTASQVSLAGRDLSSTSTGIGALTASGVDDLGDISLSNITDAIQRVATFRAQNGAEQSRLGFA
;
A
#
# COMPACT_ATOMS: atom_id res chain seq x y z
N MET A 1 -72.94 15.00 41.52
CA MET A 1 -71.69 14.30 41.45
C MET A 1 -71.91 12.87 41.90
N SER A 2 -71.90 11.92 41.04
CA SER A 2 -72.04 10.50 41.41
C SER A 2 -70.71 10.08 42.12
N VAL A 3 -70.76 9.79 43.41
CA VAL A 3 -69.66 9.23 44.16
C VAL A 3 -69.58 7.78 43.76
N VAL A 4 -68.63 7.46 42.85
CA VAL A 4 -68.34 6.05 42.46
C VAL A 4 -67.36 5.49 43.48
N ILE A 5 -67.84 4.64 44.34
CA ILE A 5 -67.09 4.10 45.47
C ILE A 5 -66.00 3.07 45.01
N ASN A 6 -66.15 2.49 43.84
CA ASN A 6 -65.22 1.40 43.34
C ASN A 6 -64.18 1.85 42.32
N THR A 7 -64.15 3.07 41.84
CA THR A 7 -63.14 3.58 40.90
C THR A 7 -62.75 4.99 41.28
N ASN A 8 -61.54 5.16 41.81
CA ASN A 8 -60.97 6.49 42.04
C ASN A 8 -60.22 6.95 40.80
N TYR A 9 -60.85 7.79 39.99
CA TYR A 9 -60.25 8.32 38.74
C TYR A 9 -58.93 9.02 38.98
N SER A 10 -58.79 9.78 40.06
CA SER A 10 -57.51 10.47 40.40
C SER A 10 -56.41 9.50 40.75
N ALA A 11 -56.71 8.37 41.45
CA ALA A 11 -55.71 7.33 41.72
C ALA A 11 -55.28 6.62 40.45
N THR A 12 -56.19 6.34 39.52
CA THR A 12 -55.86 5.71 38.23
C THR A 12 -54.99 6.65 37.39
N VAL A 13 -55.27 7.96 37.32
CA VAL A 13 -54.43 8.95 36.64
C VAL A 13 -53.06 9.04 37.30
N ALA A 14 -52.98 9.09 38.62
CA ALA A 14 -51.72 9.10 39.34
C ALA A 14 -50.86 7.84 39.09
N SER A 15 -51.50 6.66 39.07
CA SER A 15 -50.84 5.38 38.74
C SER A 15 -50.27 5.38 37.29
N ASN A 16 -51.06 5.84 36.33
CA ASN A 16 -50.63 5.91 34.94
C ASN A 16 -49.45 6.92 34.75
N ASN A 17 -49.52 8.06 35.43
CA ASN A 17 -48.42 9.05 35.40
C ASN A 17 -47.15 8.49 36.03
N LEU A 18 -47.26 7.74 37.15
CA LEU A 18 -46.13 7.09 37.78
C LEU A 18 -45.53 5.99 36.89
N ALA A 19 -46.35 5.17 36.27
CA ALA A 19 -45.88 4.15 35.31
C ALA A 19 -45.16 4.78 34.11
N SER A 20 -45.70 5.85 33.54
CA SER A 20 -45.06 6.59 32.45
C SER A 20 -43.74 7.23 32.86
N SER A 21 -43.65 7.82 34.05
CA SER A 21 -42.43 8.41 34.59
C SER A 21 -41.35 7.33 34.83
N ASN A 22 -41.72 6.19 35.39
CA ASN A 22 -40.82 5.05 35.58
C ASN A 22 -40.29 4.51 34.23
N ALA A 23 -41.15 4.40 33.20
CA ALA A 23 -40.74 3.98 31.87
C ALA A 23 -39.73 4.96 31.23
N MET A 24 -39.96 6.27 31.36
CA MET A 24 -39.03 7.30 30.89
C MET A 24 -37.72 7.28 31.65
N LEU A 25 -37.73 7.04 32.97
CA LEU A 25 -36.54 6.93 33.81
C LEU A 25 -35.69 5.71 33.38
N GLN A 26 -36.31 4.54 33.23
CA GLN A 26 -35.64 3.34 32.76
C GLN A 26 -35.00 3.54 31.39
N ARG A 27 -35.71 4.17 30.45
CA ARG A 27 -35.15 4.47 29.12
C ARG A 27 -33.96 5.44 29.21
N SER A 28 -34.04 6.46 30.05
CA SER A 28 -32.91 7.38 30.27
C SER A 28 -31.71 6.71 30.92
N LEU A 29 -31.94 5.84 31.91
CA LEU A 29 -30.87 5.04 32.53
C LEU A 29 -30.21 4.08 31.54
N ASN A 30 -30.98 3.40 30.69
CA ASN A 30 -30.44 2.54 29.64
C ASN A 30 -29.59 3.32 28.64
N ARG A 31 -30.01 4.49 28.22
CA ARG A 31 -29.24 5.39 27.34
C ARG A 31 -27.95 5.88 28.00
N LEU A 32 -28.01 6.25 29.27
CA LEU A 32 -26.85 6.69 30.03
C LEU A 32 -25.83 5.56 30.23
N SER A 33 -26.33 4.38 30.59
CA SER A 33 -25.50 3.19 30.81
C SER A 33 -24.85 2.67 29.53
N SER A 34 -25.57 2.70 28.39
CA SER A 34 -25.03 2.29 27.08
C SER A 34 -24.17 3.34 26.40
N GLY A 35 -24.23 4.60 26.85
CA GLY A 35 -23.57 5.72 26.17
C GLY A 35 -24.15 6.06 24.80
N SER A 36 -25.28 5.43 24.42
CA SER A 36 -25.90 5.56 23.11
C SER A 36 -27.31 6.15 23.20
N LYS A 37 -27.64 7.08 22.30
CA LYS A 37 -28.98 7.66 22.23
C LYS A 37 -30.04 6.64 21.75
N ILE A 38 -29.63 5.71 20.88
CA ILE A 38 -30.47 4.65 20.32
C ILE A 38 -29.97 3.32 20.91
N VAL A 39 -30.75 2.74 21.81
CA VAL A 39 -30.41 1.48 22.50
C VAL A 39 -31.14 0.31 21.86
N THR A 40 -32.39 0.51 21.45
CA THR A 40 -33.21 -0.51 20.80
C THR A 40 -33.71 -0.05 19.44
N PRO A 41 -33.96 -0.96 18.49
CA PRO A 41 -34.49 -0.60 17.17
C PRO A 41 -35.85 0.15 17.24
N SER A 42 -36.58 -0.05 18.32
CA SER A 42 -37.88 0.65 18.57
C SER A 42 -37.71 2.12 18.95
N ASP A 43 -36.52 2.55 19.39
CA ASP A 43 -36.27 3.96 19.71
C ASP A 43 -36.19 4.84 18.45
N ASP A 44 -35.50 4.35 17.40
CA ASP A 44 -35.38 4.98 16.10
C ASP A 44 -34.81 3.98 15.09
N ALA A 45 -35.65 3.29 14.34
CA ALA A 45 -35.21 2.29 13.37
C ALA A 45 -34.42 2.89 12.18
N GLY A 46 -34.84 4.09 11.73
CA GLY A 46 -34.17 4.81 10.64
C GLY A 46 -32.78 5.31 11.05
N GLY A 47 -32.70 5.98 12.19
CA GLY A 47 -31.44 6.47 12.75
C GLY A 47 -30.45 5.33 13.08
N LEU A 48 -30.95 4.19 13.58
CA LEU A 48 -30.13 3.01 13.83
C LEU A 48 -29.52 2.47 12.53
N ALA A 49 -30.32 2.33 11.47
CA ALA A 49 -29.84 1.83 10.18
C ALA A 49 -28.76 2.75 9.57
N VAL A 50 -28.96 4.06 9.63
CA VAL A 50 -27.97 5.06 9.17
C VAL A 50 -26.71 5.00 10.02
N SER A 51 -26.85 4.95 11.34
CA SER A 51 -25.69 4.85 12.27
C SER A 51 -24.85 3.60 12.01
N MET A 52 -25.49 2.45 11.80
CA MET A 52 -24.80 1.21 11.46
C MET A 52 -24.03 1.31 10.14
N LYS A 53 -24.66 1.87 9.09
CA LYS A 53 -24.04 2.10 7.78
C LYS A 53 -22.82 3.03 7.90
N LEU A 54 -22.96 4.16 8.57
CA LEU A 54 -21.88 5.11 8.77
C LEU A 54 -20.74 4.54 9.62
N SER A 55 -21.06 3.78 10.68
CA SER A 55 -20.04 3.12 11.48
C SER A 55 -19.27 2.06 10.67
N ALA A 56 -19.95 1.30 9.83
CA ALA A 56 -19.31 0.34 8.93
C ALA A 56 -18.45 1.06 7.87
N ALA A 57 -18.93 2.15 7.29
CA ALA A 57 -18.18 2.98 6.34
C ALA A 57 -16.90 3.56 7.00
N ALA A 58 -17.02 4.13 8.20
CA ALA A 58 -15.88 4.67 8.93
C ALA A 58 -14.81 3.60 9.23
N LYS A 59 -15.22 2.37 9.59
CA LYS A 59 -14.28 1.26 9.79
C LYS A 59 -13.58 0.85 8.50
N ARG A 60 -14.31 0.78 7.37
CA ARG A 60 -13.72 0.49 6.06
C ARG A 60 -12.76 1.58 5.62
N GLN A 61 -13.10 2.85 5.86
CA GLN A 61 -12.20 3.98 5.58
C GLN A 61 -10.88 3.88 6.37
N GLY A 62 -10.94 3.51 7.66
CA GLY A 62 -9.75 3.26 8.47
C GLY A 62 -8.89 2.11 7.92
N ALA A 63 -9.51 1.04 7.42
CA ALA A 63 -8.79 -0.06 6.77
C ALA A 63 -8.15 0.38 5.44
N VAL A 64 -8.86 1.18 4.63
CA VAL A 64 -8.31 1.76 3.38
C VAL A 64 -7.10 2.63 3.67
N ALA A 65 -7.17 3.52 4.67
CA ALA A 65 -6.03 4.35 5.07
C ALA A 65 -4.80 3.50 5.47
N SER A 66 -5.02 2.39 6.20
CA SER A 66 -3.95 1.45 6.54
C SER A 66 -3.36 0.76 5.30
N ASN A 67 -4.20 0.37 4.33
CA ASN A 67 -3.75 -0.24 3.08
C ASN A 67 -2.94 0.74 2.23
N ILE A 68 -3.34 2.00 2.17
CA ILE A 68 -2.57 3.07 1.51
C ILE A 68 -1.20 3.22 2.19
N GLY A 69 -1.14 3.25 3.52
CA GLY A 69 0.12 3.32 4.27
C GLY A 69 1.06 2.14 3.98
N ASN A 70 0.52 0.92 3.90
CA ASN A 70 1.28 -0.27 3.52
C ASN A 70 1.79 -0.18 2.07
N SER A 71 0.99 0.34 1.15
CA SER A 71 1.35 0.52 -0.25
C SER A 71 2.45 1.58 -0.43
N VAL A 72 2.40 2.66 0.34
CA VAL A 72 3.48 3.66 0.38
C VAL A 72 4.77 3.05 0.89
N SER A 73 4.71 2.21 1.95
CA SER A 73 5.87 1.50 2.49
C SER A 73 6.48 0.53 1.48
N TYR A 74 5.64 -0.16 0.70
CA TYR A 74 6.07 -1.00 -0.42
C TYR A 74 6.83 -0.18 -1.47
N LEU A 75 6.30 0.96 -1.90
CA LEU A 75 6.93 1.85 -2.87
C LEU A 75 8.24 2.45 -2.35
N GLN A 76 8.32 2.79 -1.07
CA GLN A 76 9.55 3.29 -0.45
C GLN A 76 10.64 2.22 -0.41
N THR A 77 10.27 0.97 -0.09
CA THR A 77 11.21 -0.16 -0.14
C THR A 77 11.68 -0.41 -1.56
N GLN A 78 10.78 -0.35 -2.54
CA GLN A 78 11.11 -0.48 -3.96
C GLN A 78 12.05 0.63 -4.43
N ASP A 79 11.84 1.90 -4.03
CA ASP A 79 12.76 3.00 -4.36
C ASP A 79 14.14 2.81 -3.71
N GLY A 80 14.17 2.30 -2.48
CA GLY A 80 15.41 1.93 -1.81
C GLY A 80 16.23 0.91 -2.61
N ALA A 81 15.59 -0.15 -3.08
CA ALA A 81 16.23 -1.16 -3.93
C ALA A 81 16.68 -0.59 -5.28
N LEU A 82 15.86 0.25 -5.92
CA LEU A 82 16.23 0.94 -7.17
C LEU A 82 17.42 1.88 -6.98
N LYS A 83 17.54 2.54 -5.83
CA LYS A 83 18.68 3.40 -5.49
C LYS A 83 19.98 2.59 -5.35
N VAL A 84 19.90 1.40 -4.74
CA VAL A 84 21.07 0.49 -4.67
C VAL A 84 21.43 -0.02 -6.07
N THR A 85 20.42 -0.41 -6.86
CA THR A 85 20.60 -0.83 -8.25
C THR A 85 21.32 0.24 -9.09
N ALA A 86 20.93 1.50 -8.96
CA ALA A 86 21.61 2.61 -9.65
C ALA A 86 23.10 2.68 -9.30
N LYS A 87 23.45 2.57 -8.02
CA LYS A 87 24.87 2.59 -7.58
C LYS A 87 25.67 1.41 -8.13
N VAL A 88 25.06 0.22 -8.22
CA VAL A 88 25.71 -0.94 -8.83
C VAL A 88 25.97 -0.70 -10.32
N LEU A 89 24.99 -0.16 -11.04
CA LEU A 89 25.11 0.18 -12.45
C LEU A 89 26.16 1.29 -12.71
N ASP A 90 26.22 2.30 -11.85
CA ASP A 90 27.25 3.35 -11.92
C ASP A 90 28.65 2.72 -11.81
N ARG A 91 28.86 1.79 -10.86
CA ARG A 91 30.14 1.10 -10.73
C ARG A 91 30.46 0.20 -11.92
N MET A 92 29.46 -0.52 -12.45
CA MET A 92 29.62 -1.33 -13.67
C MET A 92 30.00 -0.44 -14.88
N SER A 93 29.44 0.75 -14.99
CA SER A 93 29.77 1.72 -16.03
C SER A 93 31.22 2.19 -15.93
N GLU A 94 31.69 2.47 -14.71
CA GLU A 94 33.09 2.80 -14.44
C GLU A 94 34.03 1.67 -14.83
N LEU A 95 33.73 0.42 -14.39
CA LEU A 95 34.52 -0.76 -14.74
C LEU A 95 34.59 -0.99 -16.26
N LYS A 96 33.45 -0.82 -16.98
CA LYS A 96 33.44 -0.96 -18.44
C LYS A 96 34.34 0.08 -19.12
N THR A 97 34.40 1.29 -18.58
CA THR A 97 35.29 2.34 -19.10
C THR A 97 36.77 2.00 -18.84
N LEU A 98 37.09 1.48 -17.63
CA LEU A 98 38.43 1.04 -17.28
C LEU A 98 38.89 -0.19 -18.08
N TYR A 99 37.95 -1.10 -18.37
CA TYR A 99 38.18 -2.29 -19.20
C TYR A 99 38.58 -1.94 -20.65
N ALA A 100 38.09 -0.82 -21.16
CA ALA A 100 38.38 -0.35 -22.52
C ALA A 100 39.76 0.29 -22.67
N ASP A 101 40.55 0.42 -21.60
CA ASP A 101 41.92 0.99 -21.64
C ASP A 101 42.88 0.04 -22.35
N PRO A 102 43.46 0.41 -23.50
CA PRO A 102 44.37 -0.45 -24.27
C PRO A 102 45.71 -0.70 -23.58
N THR A 103 46.03 0.00 -22.49
CA THR A 103 47.28 -0.19 -21.72
C THR A 103 47.19 -1.31 -20.70
N LYS A 104 46.01 -1.91 -20.49
CA LYS A 104 45.80 -3.00 -19.55
C LYS A 104 46.18 -4.33 -20.14
N ASN A 105 46.82 -5.16 -19.33
CA ASN A 105 47.13 -6.53 -19.68
C ASN A 105 45.97 -7.49 -19.32
N THR A 106 46.02 -8.72 -19.80
CA THR A 106 44.94 -9.72 -19.58
C THR A 106 44.68 -10.01 -18.10
N SER A 107 45.70 -9.94 -17.24
CA SER A 107 45.54 -10.17 -15.80
C SER A 107 44.79 -9.02 -15.13
N ASP A 108 45.02 -7.75 -15.59
CA ASP A 108 44.32 -6.60 -15.09
C ASP A 108 42.85 -6.65 -15.52
N LEU A 109 42.56 -7.03 -16.77
CA LEU A 109 41.20 -7.21 -17.28
C LEU A 109 40.43 -8.29 -16.50
N ALA A 110 41.08 -9.42 -16.18
CA ALA A 110 40.46 -10.47 -15.38
C ALA A 110 40.07 -10.02 -13.96
N ASN A 111 40.79 -9.05 -13.37
CA ASN A 111 40.41 -8.47 -12.09
C ASN A 111 39.15 -7.64 -12.21
N TYR A 112 38.97 -6.88 -13.29
CA TYR A 112 37.73 -6.12 -13.56
C TYR A 112 36.54 -7.06 -13.82
N ASP A 113 36.75 -8.17 -14.54
CA ASP A 113 35.71 -9.19 -14.77
C ASP A 113 35.27 -9.88 -13.48
N SER A 114 36.22 -10.12 -12.55
CA SER A 114 35.87 -10.65 -11.22
C SER A 114 34.98 -9.70 -10.42
N GLU A 115 35.25 -8.38 -10.43
CA GLU A 115 34.43 -7.40 -9.77
C GLU A 115 33.06 -7.29 -10.49
N PHE A 116 33.05 -7.27 -11.83
CA PHE A 116 31.83 -7.27 -12.62
C PHE A 116 30.93 -8.47 -12.29
N SER A 117 31.49 -9.68 -12.22
CA SER A 117 30.75 -10.89 -11.88
C SER A 117 30.10 -10.79 -10.50
N ALA A 118 30.78 -10.23 -9.50
CA ALA A 118 30.23 -9.99 -8.17
C ALA A 118 29.09 -8.97 -8.21
N LEU A 119 29.23 -7.87 -8.96
CA LEU A 119 28.19 -6.85 -9.14
C LEU A 119 26.98 -7.41 -9.91
N LYS A 120 27.21 -8.26 -10.92
CA LYS A 120 26.15 -8.97 -11.66
C LYS A 120 25.34 -9.87 -10.73
N ALA A 121 26.01 -10.64 -9.85
CA ALA A 121 25.34 -11.47 -8.85
C ALA A 121 24.50 -10.63 -7.89
N GLN A 122 25.02 -9.49 -7.42
CA GLN A 122 24.28 -8.54 -6.59
C GLN A 122 23.08 -7.97 -7.34
N LEU A 123 23.22 -7.62 -8.61
CA LEU A 123 22.14 -7.09 -9.43
C LEU A 123 21.03 -8.14 -9.61
N THR A 124 21.39 -9.39 -9.84
CA THR A 124 20.45 -10.52 -9.93
C THR A 124 19.69 -10.72 -8.62
N SER A 125 20.38 -10.65 -7.48
CA SER A 125 19.74 -10.73 -6.16
C SER A 125 18.69 -9.63 -5.97
N LEU A 126 19.02 -8.38 -6.33
CA LEU A 126 18.10 -7.24 -6.23
C LEU A 126 16.83 -7.44 -7.06
N THR A 127 16.88 -8.11 -8.21
CA THR A 127 15.68 -8.37 -9.02
C THR A 127 14.68 -9.32 -8.36
N THR A 128 15.12 -10.12 -7.40
CA THR A 128 14.31 -11.13 -6.70
C THR A 128 13.80 -10.67 -5.34
N GLU A 129 14.11 -9.44 -4.94
CA GLU A 129 13.70 -8.87 -3.65
C GLU A 129 12.19 -8.82 -3.47
N LYS A 130 11.76 -9.02 -2.21
CA LYS A 130 10.34 -9.08 -1.84
C LYS A 130 10.04 -8.19 -0.63
N PHE A 131 8.85 -7.63 -0.64
CA PHE A 131 8.25 -6.95 0.52
C PHE A 131 7.10 -7.81 1.04
N ASN A 132 7.19 -8.34 2.25
CA ASN A 132 6.18 -9.21 2.84
C ASN A 132 5.71 -10.35 1.90
N GLY A 133 6.64 -10.99 1.20
CA GLY A 133 6.36 -12.07 0.25
C GLY A 133 5.90 -11.62 -1.15
N VAL A 134 5.57 -10.35 -1.35
CA VAL A 134 5.24 -9.77 -2.65
C VAL A 134 6.52 -9.31 -3.35
N THR A 135 6.72 -9.71 -4.60
CA THR A 135 7.90 -9.31 -5.38
C THR A 135 7.90 -7.80 -5.61
N LEU A 136 9.05 -7.15 -5.38
CA LEU A 136 9.21 -5.72 -5.64
C LEU A 136 9.29 -5.42 -7.15
N PHE A 137 9.90 -6.34 -7.90
CA PHE A 137 10.15 -6.19 -9.33
C PHE A 137 9.48 -7.31 -10.11
N GLY A 138 8.36 -7.01 -10.73
CA GLY A 138 7.57 -7.96 -11.51
C GLY A 138 6.72 -7.25 -12.56
N THR A 139 6.09 -8.03 -13.42
CA THR A 139 5.25 -7.53 -14.53
C THR A 139 3.84 -7.14 -14.09
N SER A 140 3.36 -7.69 -12.97
CA SER A 140 1.98 -7.49 -12.50
C SER A 140 1.82 -6.15 -11.78
N ALA A 141 0.78 -5.41 -12.14
CA ALA A 141 0.38 -4.21 -11.41
C ALA A 141 -0.37 -4.59 -10.13
N LEU A 142 -0.21 -3.78 -9.10
CA LEU A 142 -0.95 -3.88 -7.83
C LEU A 142 -2.00 -2.77 -7.77
N ALA A 143 -3.27 -3.13 -7.61
CA ALA A 143 -4.36 -2.19 -7.50
C ALA A 143 -4.65 -1.87 -6.02
N VAL A 144 -4.49 -0.61 -5.64
CA VAL A 144 -4.72 -0.12 -4.27
C VAL A 144 -6.04 0.64 -4.25
N ALA A 145 -7.02 0.14 -3.49
CA ALA A 145 -8.29 0.85 -3.31
C ALA A 145 -8.07 2.12 -2.45
N THR A 146 -8.63 3.24 -2.90
CA THR A 146 -8.56 4.54 -2.21
C THR A 146 -9.90 4.97 -1.63
N THR A 147 -10.97 4.22 -1.90
CA THR A 147 -12.30 4.46 -1.37
C THR A 147 -12.85 3.23 -0.66
N GLU A 148 -13.77 3.45 0.25
CA GLU A 148 -14.38 2.42 1.10
C GLU A 148 -15.40 1.54 0.38
N ASP A 149 -15.84 1.93 -0.82
CA ASP A 149 -16.83 1.21 -1.64
C ASP A 149 -16.23 0.07 -2.47
N GLY A 150 -14.87 -0.01 -2.53
CA GLY A 150 -14.17 -1.03 -3.32
C GLY A 150 -14.29 -0.86 -4.83
N SER A 151 -14.74 0.32 -5.29
CA SER A 151 -14.89 0.61 -6.71
C SER A 151 -13.56 0.53 -7.45
N THR A 152 -13.52 -0.17 -8.58
CA THR A 152 -12.34 -0.25 -9.44
C THR A 152 -11.98 1.10 -10.07
N ALA A 153 -12.96 2.00 -10.21
CA ALA A 153 -12.75 3.36 -10.71
C ALA A 153 -11.92 4.24 -9.74
N SER A 154 -11.94 3.89 -8.46
CA SER A 154 -11.25 4.63 -7.39
C SER A 154 -10.01 3.89 -6.89
N GLN A 155 -9.33 3.14 -7.76
CA GLN A 155 -8.08 2.47 -7.43
C GLN A 155 -6.88 3.22 -7.99
N VAL A 156 -5.80 3.24 -7.23
CA VAL A 156 -4.47 3.61 -7.71
C VAL A 156 -3.76 2.34 -8.14
N SER A 157 -3.47 2.23 -9.44
CA SER A 157 -2.67 1.13 -9.96
C SER A 157 -1.19 1.45 -9.80
N LEU A 158 -0.48 0.63 -9.05
CA LEU A 158 0.98 0.62 -8.98
C LEU A 158 1.48 -0.23 -10.13
N ALA A 159 2.17 0.37 -11.08
CA ALA A 159 2.64 -0.33 -12.26
C ALA A 159 3.69 -1.40 -11.91
N GLY A 160 3.64 -2.53 -12.59
CA GLY A 160 4.70 -3.53 -12.52
C GLY A 160 6.02 -2.96 -13.05
N ARG A 161 7.13 -3.26 -12.37
CA ARG A 161 8.48 -2.80 -12.74
C ARG A 161 9.37 -4.00 -12.95
N ASP A 162 9.36 -4.50 -14.17
CA ASP A 162 10.19 -5.65 -14.52
C ASP A 162 11.63 -5.21 -14.77
N LEU A 163 12.53 -5.61 -13.87
CA LEU A 163 13.98 -5.46 -14.01
C LEU A 163 14.63 -6.67 -14.70
N SER A 164 13.92 -7.78 -14.84
CA SER A 164 14.44 -9.03 -15.40
C SER A 164 14.32 -9.14 -16.91
N SER A 165 13.66 -8.17 -17.57
CA SER A 165 13.48 -8.18 -19.04
C SER A 165 14.82 -8.19 -19.77
N THR A 166 15.08 -9.26 -20.50
CA THR A 166 16.35 -9.47 -21.22
C THR A 166 16.52 -8.58 -22.45
N SER A 167 15.42 -8.01 -22.96
CA SER A 167 15.46 -7.16 -24.16
C SER A 167 15.84 -5.70 -23.83
N THR A 168 15.71 -5.26 -22.58
CA THR A 168 16.01 -3.87 -22.19
C THR A 168 16.44 -3.78 -20.76
N GLY A 169 17.45 -2.97 -20.48
CA GLY A 169 17.85 -2.64 -19.11
C GLY A 169 18.64 -3.73 -18.40
N ILE A 170 18.31 -3.97 -17.13
CA ILE A 170 19.09 -4.82 -16.22
C ILE A 170 19.11 -6.28 -16.66
N GLY A 171 18.02 -6.80 -17.19
CA GLY A 171 17.94 -8.17 -17.67
C GLY A 171 18.94 -8.46 -18.79
N ALA A 172 19.28 -7.49 -19.62
CA ALA A 172 20.31 -7.62 -20.64
C ALA A 172 21.72 -7.79 -20.03
N LEU A 173 21.99 -7.16 -18.87
CA LEU A 173 23.27 -7.26 -18.15
C LEU A 173 23.39 -8.54 -17.33
N THR A 174 22.27 -9.14 -16.93
CA THR A 174 22.21 -10.35 -16.10
C THR A 174 21.90 -11.61 -16.92
N ALA A 175 21.73 -11.48 -18.24
CA ALA A 175 21.39 -12.57 -19.13
C ALA A 175 22.43 -13.71 -19.09
N SER A 176 21.97 -14.91 -19.44
CA SER A 176 22.85 -16.05 -19.69
C SER A 176 23.74 -15.75 -20.90
N GLY A 177 25.05 -15.94 -20.76
CA GLY A 177 26.04 -15.63 -21.80
C GLY A 177 26.68 -14.25 -21.69
N VAL A 178 26.37 -13.48 -20.64
CA VAL A 178 27.12 -12.27 -20.25
C VAL A 178 28.06 -12.69 -19.12
N ASP A 179 29.25 -13.11 -19.42
CA ASP A 179 30.19 -13.68 -18.43
C ASP A 179 31.26 -12.67 -17.99
N ASP A 180 31.62 -11.76 -18.88
CA ASP A 180 32.63 -10.73 -18.64
C ASP A 180 32.20 -9.35 -19.18
N LEU A 181 33.04 -8.34 -18.95
CA LEU A 181 32.82 -6.97 -19.43
C LEU A 181 32.94 -6.87 -20.96
N GLY A 182 33.54 -7.84 -21.64
CA GLY A 182 33.62 -7.91 -23.11
C GLY A 182 32.26 -8.13 -23.75
N ASP A 183 31.40 -8.89 -23.11
CA ASP A 183 30.09 -9.30 -23.62
C ASP A 183 29.05 -8.17 -23.62
N ILE A 184 29.31 -7.08 -22.93
CA ILE A 184 28.39 -5.95 -22.82
C ILE A 184 28.96 -4.68 -23.43
N SER A 185 28.08 -3.83 -23.92
CA SER A 185 28.42 -2.49 -24.38
C SER A 185 28.12 -1.44 -23.28
N LEU A 186 28.77 -0.28 -23.36
CA LEU A 186 28.47 0.84 -22.47
C LEU A 186 27.01 1.30 -22.66
N SER A 187 26.44 1.18 -23.87
CA SER A 187 25.04 1.49 -24.10
C SER A 187 24.08 0.61 -23.32
N ASN A 188 24.36 -0.69 -23.17
CA ASN A 188 23.54 -1.60 -22.36
C ASN A 188 23.45 -1.10 -20.90
N ILE A 189 24.57 -0.62 -20.34
CA ILE A 189 24.61 -0.09 -18.97
C ILE A 189 23.85 1.25 -18.90
N THR A 190 24.05 2.12 -19.87
CA THR A 190 23.37 3.43 -19.94
C THR A 190 21.85 3.25 -20.05
N ASP A 191 21.38 2.32 -20.86
CA ASP A 191 19.96 1.99 -21.00
C ASP A 191 19.38 1.42 -19.69
N ALA A 192 20.18 0.60 -18.98
CA ALA A 192 19.80 0.10 -17.66
C ALA A 192 19.66 1.25 -16.64
N ILE A 193 20.59 2.18 -16.60
CA ILE A 193 20.54 3.38 -15.74
C ILE A 193 19.30 4.22 -16.07
N GLN A 194 19.05 4.46 -17.36
CA GLN A 194 17.86 5.21 -17.80
C GLN A 194 16.56 4.51 -17.38
N ARG A 195 16.52 3.18 -17.47
CA ARG A 195 15.37 2.39 -17.01
C ARG A 195 15.12 2.52 -15.53
N VAL A 196 16.17 2.42 -14.71
CA VAL A 196 16.08 2.62 -13.26
C VAL A 196 15.63 4.04 -12.93
N ALA A 197 16.15 5.06 -13.61
CA ALA A 197 15.72 6.45 -13.42
C ALA A 197 14.22 6.63 -13.75
N THR A 198 13.75 6.02 -14.84
CA THR A 198 12.33 6.04 -15.22
C THR A 198 11.45 5.37 -14.16
N PHE A 199 11.85 4.20 -13.65
CA PHE A 199 11.11 3.51 -12.61
C PHE A 199 11.06 4.29 -11.30
N ARG A 200 12.14 4.98 -10.93
CA ARG A 200 12.15 5.85 -9.76
C ARG A 200 11.24 7.06 -9.92
N ALA A 201 11.20 7.66 -11.11
CA ALA A 201 10.28 8.76 -11.40
C ALA A 201 8.81 8.31 -11.31
N GLN A 202 8.48 7.16 -11.89
CA GLN A 202 7.14 6.56 -11.79
C GLN A 202 6.77 6.23 -10.35
N ASN A 203 7.71 5.67 -9.57
CA ASN A 203 7.53 5.39 -8.16
C ASN A 203 7.20 6.66 -7.37
N GLY A 204 7.96 7.74 -7.58
CA GLY A 204 7.68 9.03 -6.95
C GLY A 204 6.30 9.59 -7.30
N ALA A 205 5.88 9.47 -8.56
CA ALA A 205 4.56 9.90 -9.00
C ALA A 205 3.42 9.09 -8.34
N GLU A 206 3.58 7.77 -8.23
CA GLU A 206 2.61 6.89 -7.55
C GLU A 206 2.56 7.15 -6.04
N GLN A 207 3.72 7.36 -5.37
CA GLN A 207 3.75 7.77 -3.96
C GLN A 207 3.03 9.10 -3.75
N SER A 208 3.29 10.09 -4.61
CA SER A 208 2.60 11.38 -4.53
C SER A 208 1.09 11.22 -4.71
N ARG A 209 0.66 10.40 -5.68
CA ARG A 209 -0.77 10.13 -5.92
C ARG A 209 -1.44 9.46 -4.74
N LEU A 210 -0.78 8.49 -4.08
CA LEU A 210 -1.29 7.85 -2.86
C LEU A 210 -1.31 8.80 -1.67
N GLY A 211 -0.42 9.80 -1.63
CA GLY A 211 -0.43 10.83 -0.59
C GLY A 211 -1.60 11.81 -0.68
N PHE A 212 -2.26 11.91 -1.84
CA PHE A 212 -3.47 12.72 -2.04
C PHE A 212 -4.77 11.90 -1.98
N ALA A 213 -4.71 10.62 -1.81
CA ALA A 213 -5.86 9.71 -1.75
C ALA A 213 -6.34 9.50 -0.31
#